data_ad2a75976524647682aeee638cd234f8
#
_entry.id   ad2a75976524647682aeee638cd234f8
#
_cell.length_a   1.000
_cell.length_b   1.000
_cell.length_c   1.000
_cell.angle_alpha   90.00
_cell.angle_beta   90.00
_cell.angle_gamma   90.00
#
_symmetry.space_group_name_H-M   'P 1'
#
loop_
_entity.id
_entity.type
_entity.pdbx_description
1 polymer ?
#
loop_
_entity_poly.entity_id
_entity_poly.type
_entity_poly.pdbx_seq_one_letter_code
_entity_poly.pdbx_strand_id
1 'polypeptide(L)'
;MLVEGKAIRIHPLVCTAFNADFDGDQMAVHVPLSPEAQIEASVLMMSANNVMSPSNGAPITVPSQDIVLGCYYLTKSKPGAKGDGRVFGSPEDVILALDSGHVETLTPIKLRVSGLFMDLTTERDDQDLLHANVKTLEGERMETTVGRVVFNNALPDVLPFFNGLLKKKGLQQVVQYCYLNHGLELTVKMLDGLKDLGFLYATKSGLSIGIDDLVIPKEKVGLVDRAKKEVIRVEEQYLEGAITNGERKNKVIGLSLIHISEP
;
A
#
# COMPACT_ATOMS: atom_id res chain seq x y z
N MET A 1 12.64 -2.82 20.93
CA MET A 1 13.77 -2.08 20.35
C MET A 1 14.46 -1.30 21.45
N LEU A 2 15.76 -1.51 21.66
CA LEU A 2 16.54 -0.75 22.63
C LEU A 2 16.84 0.63 22.06
N VAL A 3 16.48 1.67 22.79
CA VAL A 3 16.70 3.08 22.41
C VAL A 3 17.24 3.84 23.62
N GLU A 4 18.02 4.87 23.35
CA GLU A 4 18.47 5.78 24.41
C GLU A 4 17.32 6.66 24.90
N GLY A 5 17.28 6.95 26.21
CA GLY A 5 16.26 7.77 26.84
C GLY A 5 15.19 6.97 27.60
N LYS A 6 14.14 7.68 28.05
CA LYS A 6 13.05 7.12 28.87
C LYS A 6 11.79 6.88 28.03
N ALA A 7 11.95 6.36 26.81
CA ALA A 7 10.86 6.15 25.87
C ALA A 7 10.87 4.71 25.35
N ILE A 8 9.69 4.19 25.00
CA ILE A 8 9.51 2.93 24.31
C ILE A 8 9.16 3.28 22.86
N ARG A 9 9.98 2.81 21.91
CA ARG A 9 9.74 3.02 20.49
C ARG A 9 8.89 1.87 19.94
N ILE A 10 7.81 2.23 19.28
CA ILE A 10 6.89 1.29 18.60
C ILE A 10 7.18 1.33 17.11
N HIS A 11 7.20 0.15 16.48
CA HIS A 11 7.41 0.03 15.05
C HIS A 11 6.14 0.49 14.30
N PRO A 12 6.22 1.31 13.24
CA PRO A 12 5.04 1.84 12.55
C PRO A 12 4.08 0.78 12.01
N LEU A 13 4.59 -0.36 11.54
CA LEU A 13 3.75 -1.42 10.97
C LEU A 13 2.86 -2.15 11.98
N VAL A 14 3.10 -2.01 13.29
CA VAL A 14 2.25 -2.60 14.33
C VAL A 14 1.09 -1.70 14.74
N CYS A 15 1.04 -0.45 14.27
CA CYS A 15 -0.03 0.49 14.59
C CYS A 15 -1.40 -0.04 14.20
N THR A 16 -1.51 -0.71 13.05
CA THR A 16 -2.78 -1.31 12.61
C THR A 16 -3.24 -2.42 13.56
N ALA A 17 -2.34 -3.29 14.03
CA ALA A 17 -2.67 -4.38 14.94
C ALA A 17 -3.08 -3.87 16.33
N PHE A 18 -2.45 -2.81 16.82
CA PHE A 18 -2.81 -2.17 18.08
C PHE A 18 -3.96 -1.18 17.95
N ASN A 19 -4.41 -0.87 16.75
CA ASN A 19 -5.32 0.24 16.45
C ASN A 19 -4.85 1.54 17.12
N ALA A 20 -3.55 1.81 17.03
CA ALA A 20 -2.90 2.93 17.67
C ALA A 20 -2.46 3.96 16.64
N ASP A 21 -2.55 5.23 17.02
CA ASP A 21 -1.96 6.34 16.29
C ASP A 21 -1.08 7.18 17.23
N PHE A 22 -0.53 8.28 16.76
CA PHE A 22 0.40 9.10 17.52
C PHE A 22 -0.19 10.46 17.92
N ASP A 23 -1.51 10.51 18.12
CA ASP A 23 -2.26 11.71 18.51
C ASP A 23 -2.38 11.90 20.03
N GLY A 24 -1.82 10.99 20.82
CA GLY A 24 -1.87 11.01 22.30
C GLY A 24 -2.40 9.72 22.91
N ASP A 25 -2.47 8.63 22.14
CA ASP A 25 -2.87 7.32 22.64
C ASP A 25 -2.00 6.84 23.80
N GLN A 26 -2.65 6.22 24.78
CA GLN A 26 -2.01 5.59 25.92
C GLN A 26 -2.04 4.07 25.79
N MET A 27 -0.94 3.43 26.17
CA MET A 27 -0.81 1.97 26.16
C MET A 27 -0.28 1.48 27.50
N ALA A 28 -0.83 0.34 27.95
CA ALA A 28 -0.32 -0.33 29.14
C ALA A 28 0.95 -1.13 28.79
N VAL A 29 1.92 -1.13 29.71
CA VAL A 29 3.16 -1.90 29.59
C VAL A 29 3.19 -2.94 30.69
N HIS A 30 3.41 -4.20 30.32
CA HIS A 30 3.51 -5.31 31.23
C HIS A 30 4.84 -6.05 31.04
N VAL A 31 5.41 -6.54 32.15
CA VAL A 31 6.61 -7.39 32.12
C VAL A 31 6.17 -8.82 32.45
N PRO A 32 6.37 -9.80 31.54
CA PRO A 32 6.02 -11.19 31.82
C PRO A 32 6.95 -11.75 32.91
N LEU A 33 6.39 -12.22 34.05
CA LEU A 33 7.14 -12.64 35.21
C LEU A 33 7.39 -14.15 35.28
N SER A 34 6.43 -14.97 34.78
CA SER A 34 6.58 -16.42 34.79
C SER A 34 7.21 -16.93 33.49
N PRO A 35 7.88 -18.11 33.51
CA PRO A 35 8.42 -18.72 32.29
C PRO A 35 7.33 -18.99 31.24
N GLU A 36 6.14 -19.40 31.66
CA GLU A 36 5.00 -19.61 30.77
C GLU A 36 4.57 -18.33 30.07
N ALA A 37 4.43 -17.23 30.82
CA ALA A 37 4.09 -15.92 30.29
C ALA A 37 5.17 -15.40 29.31
N GLN A 38 6.47 -15.68 29.59
CA GLN A 38 7.56 -15.32 28.68
C GLN A 38 7.49 -16.10 27.36
N ILE A 39 7.16 -17.39 27.41
CA ILE A 39 6.98 -18.22 26.20
C ILE A 39 5.78 -17.74 25.40
N GLU A 40 4.65 -17.47 26.05
CA GLU A 40 3.45 -16.94 25.39
C GLU A 40 3.73 -15.58 24.74
N ALA A 41 4.42 -14.68 25.45
CA ALA A 41 4.80 -13.39 24.88
C ALA A 41 5.73 -13.52 23.67
N SER A 42 6.69 -14.45 23.70
CA SER A 42 7.65 -14.65 22.61
C SER A 42 7.03 -15.36 21.39
N VAL A 43 6.20 -16.36 21.61
CA VAL A 43 5.67 -17.21 20.53
C VAL A 43 4.37 -16.64 19.96
N LEU A 44 3.45 -16.17 20.82
CA LEU A 44 2.10 -15.77 20.41
C LEU A 44 1.92 -14.26 20.26
N MET A 45 2.69 -13.43 20.98
CA MET A 45 2.46 -11.99 21.02
C MET A 45 3.48 -11.17 20.22
N MET A 46 4.70 -11.68 20.03
CA MET A 46 5.74 -10.92 19.35
C MET A 46 5.33 -10.59 17.90
N SER A 47 5.37 -9.31 17.56
CA SER A 47 4.90 -8.82 16.25
C SER A 47 5.60 -9.45 15.05
N ALA A 48 6.89 -9.80 15.21
CA ALA A 48 7.64 -10.52 14.19
C ALA A 48 7.06 -11.93 13.89
N ASN A 49 6.35 -12.54 14.83
CA ASN A 49 5.71 -13.86 14.66
C ASN A 49 4.24 -13.75 14.22
N ASN A 50 3.66 -12.54 14.23
CA ASN A 50 2.25 -12.28 13.94
C ASN A 50 2.05 -11.39 12.71
N VAL A 51 2.68 -11.74 11.61
CA VAL A 51 2.55 -11.01 10.34
C VAL A 51 1.18 -11.21 9.70
N MET A 52 0.59 -12.40 9.85
CA MET A 52 -0.70 -12.78 9.26
C MET A 52 -1.81 -12.81 10.29
N SER A 53 -3.01 -12.38 9.88
CA SER A 53 -4.21 -12.42 10.72
C SER A 53 -4.70 -13.87 10.93
N PRO A 54 -4.95 -14.31 12.16
CA PRO A 54 -5.52 -15.61 12.41
C PRO A 54 -7.01 -15.72 12.00
N SER A 55 -7.70 -14.60 11.77
CA SER A 55 -9.11 -14.57 11.40
C SER A 55 -9.36 -14.89 9.93
N ASN A 56 -8.50 -14.40 9.03
CA ASN A 56 -8.71 -14.49 7.58
C ASN A 56 -7.44 -14.81 6.78
N GLY A 57 -6.29 -14.99 7.43
CA GLY A 57 -5.02 -15.27 6.77
C GLY A 57 -4.46 -14.11 5.93
N ALA A 58 -5.04 -12.90 6.02
CA ALA A 58 -4.50 -11.72 5.37
C ALA A 58 -3.38 -11.09 6.21
N PRO A 59 -2.38 -10.41 5.59
CA PRO A 59 -1.36 -9.72 6.35
C PRO A 59 -1.95 -8.61 7.22
N ILE A 60 -1.57 -8.55 8.50
CA ILE A 60 -1.89 -7.45 9.42
C ILE A 60 -0.82 -6.37 9.31
N THR A 61 0.46 -6.77 9.28
CA THR A 61 1.60 -5.87 9.16
C THR A 61 1.77 -5.45 7.71
N VAL A 62 0.98 -4.49 7.27
CA VAL A 62 1.03 -3.96 5.91
C VAL A 62 1.47 -2.50 5.91
N PRO A 63 2.20 -2.06 4.87
CA PRO A 63 2.51 -0.66 4.68
C PRO A 63 1.23 0.20 4.70
N SER A 64 1.30 1.32 5.41
CA SER A 64 0.20 2.28 5.53
C SER A 64 0.72 3.72 5.49
N GLN A 65 -0.18 4.70 5.37
CA GLN A 65 0.13 6.14 5.43
C GLN A 65 1.32 6.53 4.53
N ASP A 66 2.34 7.16 5.11
CA ASP A 66 3.50 7.69 4.39
C ASP A 66 4.34 6.61 3.70
N ILE A 67 4.35 5.39 4.23
CA ILE A 67 5.06 4.26 3.59
C ILE A 67 4.42 3.94 2.23
N VAL A 68 3.09 3.90 2.19
CA VAL A 68 2.36 3.69 0.92
C VAL A 68 2.57 4.86 -0.03
N LEU A 69 2.51 6.10 0.49
CA LEU A 69 2.73 7.31 -0.30
C LEU A 69 4.11 7.31 -0.96
N GLY A 70 5.15 6.99 -0.20
CA GLY A 70 6.52 6.90 -0.72
C GLY A 70 6.70 5.82 -1.76
N CYS A 71 6.17 4.62 -1.53
CA CYS A 71 6.21 3.52 -2.50
C CYS A 71 5.39 3.84 -3.77
N TYR A 72 4.23 4.47 -3.62
CA TYR A 72 3.42 4.93 -4.75
C TYR A 72 4.17 5.96 -5.58
N TYR A 73 4.73 7.00 -4.93
CA TYR A 73 5.55 8.01 -5.61
C TYR A 73 6.71 7.37 -6.36
N LEU A 74 7.45 6.46 -5.71
CA LEU A 74 8.60 5.78 -6.28
C LEU A 74 8.25 4.97 -7.54
N THR A 75 7.10 4.28 -7.54
CA THR A 75 6.69 3.39 -8.65
C THR A 75 5.89 4.09 -9.75
N LYS A 76 5.57 5.40 -9.57
CA LYS A 76 4.88 6.21 -10.57
C LYS A 76 5.79 6.50 -11.77
N SER A 77 5.19 6.65 -12.95
CA SER A 77 5.87 7.06 -14.18
C SER A 77 5.54 8.51 -14.52
N LYS A 78 6.55 9.27 -14.95
CA LYS A 78 6.41 10.65 -15.46
C LYS A 78 7.08 10.74 -16.83
N PRO A 79 6.32 10.62 -17.93
CA PRO A 79 6.87 10.80 -19.28
C PRO A 79 7.48 12.21 -19.45
N GLY A 80 8.57 12.28 -20.22
CA GLY A 80 9.27 13.55 -20.47
C GLY A 80 10.18 14.01 -19.33
N ALA A 81 10.42 13.19 -18.30
CA ALA A 81 11.41 13.48 -17.26
C ALA A 81 12.84 13.35 -17.79
N LYS A 82 13.81 13.92 -17.06
CA LYS A 82 15.23 13.91 -17.47
C LYS A 82 15.71 12.47 -17.67
N GLY A 83 16.21 12.17 -18.88
CA GLY A 83 16.75 10.85 -19.24
C GLY A 83 15.70 9.85 -19.74
N ASP A 84 14.51 10.32 -20.12
CA ASP A 84 13.43 9.48 -20.67
C ASP A 84 13.90 8.63 -21.86
N GLY A 85 13.48 7.37 -21.89
CA GLY A 85 13.79 6.42 -22.95
C GLY A 85 15.21 5.86 -22.97
N ARG A 86 16.08 6.20 -22.02
CA ARG A 86 17.43 5.63 -21.93
C ARG A 86 17.40 4.11 -21.71
N VAL A 87 18.43 3.45 -22.23
CA VAL A 87 18.59 1.99 -22.14
C VAL A 87 19.75 1.69 -21.19
N PHE A 88 19.49 0.78 -20.24
CA PHE A 88 20.48 0.33 -19.26
C PHE A 88 20.71 -1.18 -19.36
N GLY A 89 21.95 -1.60 -19.06
CA GLY A 89 22.37 -2.98 -19.09
C GLY A 89 22.05 -3.75 -17.80
N SER A 90 22.08 -3.05 -16.67
CA SER A 90 21.86 -3.65 -15.35
C SER A 90 21.13 -2.68 -14.40
N PRO A 91 20.54 -3.18 -13.29
CA PRO A 91 19.96 -2.34 -12.24
C PRO A 91 20.99 -1.39 -11.59
N GLU A 92 22.22 -1.82 -11.43
CA GLU A 92 23.33 -1.05 -10.83
C GLU A 92 23.66 0.17 -11.69
N ASP A 93 23.64 0.05 -13.02
CA ASP A 93 23.86 1.16 -13.95
C ASP A 93 22.77 2.23 -13.79
N VAL A 94 21.52 1.81 -13.52
CA VAL A 94 20.40 2.72 -13.28
C VAL A 94 20.60 3.50 -11.98
N ILE A 95 21.01 2.83 -10.91
CA ILE A 95 21.28 3.46 -9.61
C ILE A 95 22.43 4.46 -9.73
N LEU A 96 23.51 4.09 -10.40
CA LEU A 96 24.65 4.97 -10.65
C LEU A 96 24.25 6.21 -11.46
N ALA A 97 23.40 6.03 -12.47
CA ALA A 97 22.87 7.15 -13.28
C ALA A 97 21.93 8.05 -12.48
N LEU A 98 21.17 7.50 -11.52
CA LEU A 98 20.33 8.28 -10.60
C LEU A 98 21.18 9.10 -9.65
N ASP A 99 22.19 8.50 -9.02
CA ASP A 99 23.10 9.17 -8.08
C ASP A 99 23.90 10.26 -8.76
N SER A 100 24.30 10.03 -10.03
CA SER A 100 24.99 11.03 -10.86
C SER A 100 24.06 12.13 -11.41
N GLY A 101 22.75 12.06 -11.13
CA GLY A 101 21.76 13.03 -11.60
C GLY A 101 21.53 13.02 -13.12
N HIS A 102 21.84 11.92 -13.79
CA HIS A 102 21.61 11.75 -15.22
C HIS A 102 20.17 11.36 -15.56
N VAL A 103 19.46 10.77 -14.60
CA VAL A 103 18.03 10.41 -14.66
C VAL A 103 17.35 10.85 -13.38
N GLU A 104 16.02 10.98 -13.43
CA GLU A 104 15.18 11.24 -12.26
C GLU A 104 14.46 9.95 -11.81
N THR A 105 13.98 9.93 -10.58
CA THR A 105 13.32 8.77 -9.98
C THR A 105 12.11 8.27 -10.80
N LEU A 106 11.32 9.20 -11.36
CA LEU A 106 10.07 8.88 -12.07
C LEU A 106 10.27 8.64 -13.56
N THR A 107 11.53 8.69 -14.05
CA THR A 107 11.86 8.59 -15.49
C THR A 107 11.57 7.20 -16.03
N PRO A 108 10.81 7.07 -17.14
CA PRO A 108 10.69 5.83 -17.89
C PRO A 108 12.02 5.45 -18.56
N ILE A 109 12.40 4.20 -18.43
CA ILE A 109 13.65 3.66 -18.97
C ILE A 109 13.42 2.28 -19.59
N LYS A 110 14.38 1.83 -20.38
CA LYS A 110 14.46 0.45 -20.86
C LYS A 110 15.60 -0.26 -20.15
N LEU A 111 15.27 -1.33 -19.42
CA LEU A 111 16.23 -2.11 -18.65
C LEU A 111 16.32 -3.53 -19.21
N ARG A 112 17.54 -4.08 -19.27
CA ARG A 112 17.74 -5.49 -19.50
C ARG A 112 17.61 -6.24 -18.18
N VAL A 113 16.62 -7.13 -18.09
CA VAL A 113 16.34 -7.91 -16.87
C VAL A 113 16.58 -9.39 -17.13
N SER A 114 17.20 -10.06 -16.16
CA SER A 114 17.32 -11.51 -16.10
C SER A 114 16.81 -11.99 -14.76
N GLY A 115 16.07 -13.09 -14.74
CA GLY A 115 15.50 -13.68 -13.54
C GLY A 115 13.97 -13.67 -13.51
N LEU A 116 13.41 -13.82 -12.31
CA LEU A 116 11.96 -13.84 -12.12
C LEU A 116 11.37 -12.44 -12.30
N PHE A 117 10.29 -12.35 -13.04
CA PHE A 117 9.63 -11.10 -13.40
C PHE A 117 8.11 -11.20 -13.28
N MET A 118 7.50 -10.15 -12.78
CA MET A 118 6.05 -10.04 -12.63
C MET A 118 5.58 -8.69 -13.18
N ASP A 119 4.78 -8.73 -14.26
CA ASP A 119 4.24 -7.54 -14.89
C ASP A 119 2.91 -7.13 -14.26
N LEU A 120 2.88 -5.92 -13.72
CA LEU A 120 1.71 -5.32 -13.07
C LEU A 120 1.30 -4.02 -13.76
N THR A 121 1.75 -3.80 -15.00
CA THR A 121 1.47 -2.56 -15.75
C THR A 121 0.05 -2.51 -16.32
N THR A 122 -0.66 -3.64 -16.42
CA THR A 122 -2.04 -3.68 -16.89
C THR A 122 -2.97 -3.13 -15.80
N GLU A 123 -3.73 -2.10 -16.14
CA GLU A 123 -4.63 -1.36 -15.25
C GLU A 123 -5.86 -2.18 -14.81
N ARG A 124 -5.64 -3.23 -14.04
CA ARG A 124 -6.72 -3.86 -13.29
C ARG A 124 -6.48 -3.61 -11.81
N ASP A 125 -7.34 -2.81 -11.20
CA ASP A 125 -7.29 -2.50 -9.76
C ASP A 125 -7.44 -3.75 -8.86
N ASP A 126 -7.83 -4.88 -9.43
CA ASP A 126 -8.06 -6.16 -8.77
C ASP A 126 -7.03 -7.25 -9.14
N GLN A 127 -5.82 -6.88 -9.54
CA GLN A 127 -4.78 -7.88 -9.82
C GLN A 127 -4.40 -8.61 -8.53
N ASP A 128 -4.82 -9.85 -8.46
CA ASP A 128 -4.35 -10.77 -7.42
C ASP A 128 -2.93 -11.23 -7.77
N LEU A 129 -1.91 -10.64 -7.11
CA LEU A 129 -0.51 -11.00 -7.28
C LEU A 129 -0.21 -12.47 -6.97
N LEU A 130 -1.06 -13.14 -6.19
CA LEU A 130 -0.91 -14.56 -5.89
C LEU A 130 -1.15 -15.43 -7.13
N HIS A 131 -1.97 -14.96 -8.06
CA HIS A 131 -2.29 -15.62 -9.32
C HIS A 131 -1.60 -14.99 -10.55
N ALA A 132 -0.78 -13.93 -10.34
CA ALA A 132 -0.02 -13.35 -11.43
C ALA A 132 1.02 -14.34 -11.97
N ASN A 133 1.10 -14.45 -13.30
CA ASN A 133 2.08 -15.30 -13.96
C ASN A 133 3.49 -14.73 -13.76
N VAL A 134 4.30 -15.38 -12.93
CA VAL A 134 5.73 -15.10 -12.84
C VAL A 134 6.40 -15.66 -14.08
N LYS A 135 7.11 -14.81 -14.81
CA LYS A 135 7.88 -15.19 -16.01
C LYS A 135 9.36 -15.18 -15.66
N THR A 136 10.10 -16.11 -16.24
CA THR A 136 11.57 -16.06 -16.20
C THR A 136 12.06 -15.37 -17.47
N LEU A 137 12.83 -14.30 -17.32
CA LEU A 137 13.40 -13.53 -18.42
C LEU A 137 14.92 -13.84 -18.52
N GLU A 138 15.43 -13.96 -19.73
CA GLU A 138 16.86 -14.20 -20.00
C GLU A 138 17.45 -13.02 -20.78
N GLY A 139 17.67 -11.90 -20.08
CA GLY A 139 18.28 -10.72 -20.67
C GLY A 139 17.38 -9.96 -21.65
N GLU A 140 16.07 -10.03 -21.48
CA GLU A 140 15.12 -9.29 -22.28
C GLU A 140 15.07 -7.81 -21.90
N ARG A 141 14.82 -6.96 -22.90
CA ARG A 141 14.61 -5.52 -22.68
C ARG A 141 13.17 -5.24 -22.33
N MET A 142 12.96 -4.57 -21.21
CA MET A 142 11.62 -4.19 -20.79
C MET A 142 11.52 -2.70 -20.46
N GLU A 143 10.33 -2.18 -20.59
CA GLU A 143 10.01 -0.82 -20.18
C GLU A 143 9.65 -0.79 -18.69
N THR A 144 10.36 0.05 -17.94
CA THR A 144 10.18 0.24 -16.51
C THR A 144 10.49 1.68 -16.13
N THR A 145 10.55 2.00 -14.86
CA THR A 145 10.99 3.31 -14.36
C THR A 145 12.19 3.17 -13.44
N VAL A 146 12.99 4.20 -13.32
CA VAL A 146 14.12 4.26 -12.38
C VAL A 146 13.65 3.92 -10.97
N GLY A 147 12.52 4.47 -10.53
CA GLY A 147 11.98 4.22 -9.20
C GLY A 147 11.56 2.77 -8.96
N ARG A 148 11.02 2.07 -9.97
CA ARG A 148 10.73 0.64 -9.85
C ARG A 148 11.99 -0.20 -9.69
N VAL A 149 13.08 0.20 -10.35
CA VAL A 149 14.39 -0.46 -10.16
C VAL A 149 14.87 -0.27 -8.73
N VAL A 150 14.82 0.95 -8.20
CA VAL A 150 15.18 1.25 -6.80
C VAL A 150 14.28 0.48 -5.82
N PHE A 151 12.98 0.40 -6.09
CA PHE A 151 12.05 -0.38 -5.28
C PHE A 151 12.45 -1.85 -5.22
N ASN A 152 12.70 -2.48 -6.36
CA ASN A 152 13.08 -3.89 -6.41
C ASN A 152 14.46 -4.16 -5.80
N ASN A 153 15.39 -3.21 -5.89
CA ASN A 153 16.70 -3.33 -5.26
C ASN A 153 16.64 -3.30 -3.71
N ALA A 154 15.57 -2.74 -3.13
CA ALA A 154 15.36 -2.77 -1.69
C ALA A 154 14.65 -4.05 -1.20
N LEU A 155 14.15 -4.86 -2.12
CA LEU A 155 13.54 -6.15 -1.83
C LEU A 155 14.62 -7.25 -1.79
N PRO A 156 14.34 -8.38 -1.12
CA PRO A 156 15.22 -9.56 -1.19
C PRO A 156 15.35 -10.10 -2.63
N ASP A 157 16.54 -10.48 -3.02
CA ASP A 157 16.92 -10.95 -4.39
C ASP A 157 16.12 -12.18 -4.89
N VAL A 158 15.53 -12.93 -3.97
CA VAL A 158 14.73 -14.11 -4.30
C VAL A 158 13.32 -13.79 -4.81
N LEU A 159 12.88 -12.54 -4.67
CA LEU A 159 11.58 -12.09 -5.15
C LEU A 159 11.65 -11.75 -6.65
N PRO A 160 10.52 -11.90 -7.37
CA PRO A 160 10.44 -11.45 -8.75
C PRO A 160 10.57 -9.93 -8.84
N PHE A 161 11.07 -9.45 -9.97
CA PHE A 161 11.06 -8.03 -10.29
C PHE A 161 9.62 -7.58 -10.52
N PHE A 162 9.08 -6.74 -9.63
CA PHE A 162 7.75 -6.17 -9.74
C PHE A 162 7.75 -4.93 -10.64
N ASN A 163 7.10 -5.02 -11.80
CA ASN A 163 6.99 -3.90 -12.73
C ASN A 163 5.55 -3.38 -12.77
N GLY A 164 5.26 -2.33 -12.02
CA GLY A 164 3.94 -1.71 -11.99
C GLY A 164 3.81 -0.61 -10.97
N LEU A 165 2.65 0.05 -10.95
CA LEU A 165 2.31 1.06 -9.96
C LEU A 165 1.78 0.39 -8.70
N LEU A 166 2.48 0.55 -7.58
CA LEU A 166 2.13 -0.10 -6.32
C LEU A 166 1.31 0.84 -5.44
N LYS A 167 0.04 0.50 -5.28
CA LYS A 167 -0.89 1.09 -4.31
C LYS A 167 -0.92 0.22 -3.03
N LYS A 168 -1.73 0.61 -2.03
CA LYS A 168 -1.87 -0.12 -0.76
C LYS A 168 -2.17 -1.62 -0.94
N LYS A 169 -3.16 -1.96 -1.80
CA LYS A 169 -3.51 -3.36 -2.11
C LYS A 169 -2.34 -4.11 -2.74
N GLY A 170 -1.63 -3.50 -3.70
CA GLY A 170 -0.47 -4.11 -4.34
C GLY A 170 0.67 -4.41 -3.35
N LEU A 171 0.97 -3.48 -2.44
CA LEU A 171 1.96 -3.71 -1.38
C LEU A 171 1.54 -4.83 -0.42
N GLN A 172 0.26 -4.90 -0.06
CA GLN A 172 -0.28 -5.99 0.75
C GLN A 172 -0.10 -7.34 0.07
N GLN A 173 -0.35 -7.42 -1.23
CA GLN A 173 -0.18 -8.64 -2.02
C GLN A 173 1.31 -9.04 -2.14
N VAL A 174 2.22 -8.07 -2.28
CA VAL A 174 3.68 -8.34 -2.25
C VAL A 174 4.10 -8.95 -0.92
N VAL A 175 3.59 -8.43 0.20
CA VAL A 175 3.85 -8.97 1.54
C VAL A 175 3.32 -10.41 1.65
N GLN A 176 2.10 -10.64 1.21
CA GLN A 176 1.47 -11.97 1.22
C GLN A 176 2.24 -12.97 0.33
N TYR A 177 2.63 -12.55 -0.87
CA TYR A 177 3.44 -13.35 -1.79
C TYR A 177 4.78 -13.75 -1.15
N CYS A 178 5.48 -12.80 -0.53
CA CYS A 178 6.75 -13.06 0.15
C CYS A 178 6.57 -14.06 1.29
N TYR A 179 5.55 -13.87 2.13
CA TYR A 179 5.28 -14.75 3.26
C TYR A 179 4.99 -16.19 2.83
N LEU A 180 4.12 -16.38 1.83
CA LEU A 180 3.71 -17.71 1.38
C LEU A 180 4.83 -18.47 0.67
N ASN A 181 5.69 -17.78 -0.09
CA ASN A 181 6.72 -18.44 -0.89
C ASN A 181 8.09 -18.52 -0.18
N HIS A 182 8.39 -17.58 0.71
CA HIS A 182 9.74 -17.43 1.28
C HIS A 182 9.76 -17.43 2.82
N GLY A 183 8.60 -17.45 3.46
CA GLY A 183 8.46 -17.58 4.90
C GLY A 183 8.63 -16.29 5.69
N LEU A 184 8.57 -16.42 7.01
CA LEU A 184 8.47 -15.32 7.96
C LEU A 184 9.70 -14.43 8.02
N GLU A 185 10.89 -15.01 8.13
CA GLU A 185 12.13 -14.26 8.36
C GLU A 185 12.43 -13.26 7.23
N LEU A 186 12.25 -13.74 5.99
CA LEU A 186 12.48 -12.89 4.82
C LEU A 186 11.42 -11.78 4.70
N THR A 187 10.17 -12.11 5.06
CA THR A 187 9.08 -11.14 5.07
C THR A 187 9.32 -10.01 6.06
N VAL A 188 9.82 -10.31 7.25
CA VAL A 188 10.16 -9.29 8.26
C VAL A 188 11.27 -8.37 7.74
N LYS A 189 12.33 -8.92 7.18
CA LYS A 189 13.43 -8.13 6.55
C LYS A 189 12.91 -7.24 5.43
N MET A 190 12.04 -7.78 4.57
CA MET A 190 11.41 -7.03 3.49
C MET A 190 10.54 -5.88 4.03
N LEU A 191 9.75 -6.10 5.06
CA LEU A 191 8.90 -5.08 5.67
C LEU A 191 9.71 -3.93 6.25
N ASP A 192 10.87 -4.22 6.89
CA ASP A 192 11.78 -3.18 7.36
C ASP A 192 12.35 -2.36 6.20
N GLY A 193 12.79 -3.01 5.14
CA GLY A 193 13.26 -2.34 3.92
C GLY A 193 12.19 -1.45 3.28
N LEU A 194 10.96 -1.96 3.16
CA LEU A 194 9.83 -1.20 2.63
C LEU A 194 9.48 0.03 3.50
N LYS A 195 9.54 -0.10 4.81
CA LYS A 195 9.34 1.01 5.75
C LYS A 195 10.36 2.11 5.53
N ASP A 196 11.64 1.77 5.50
CA ASP A 196 12.73 2.74 5.35
C ASP A 196 12.68 3.42 3.96
N LEU A 197 12.45 2.63 2.91
CA LEU A 197 12.29 3.14 1.55
C LEU A 197 11.07 4.06 1.43
N GLY A 198 9.94 3.63 1.98
CA GLY A 198 8.69 4.39 1.95
C GLY A 198 8.83 5.76 2.61
N PHE A 199 9.38 5.84 3.81
CA PHE A 199 9.61 7.11 4.49
C PHE A 199 10.62 8.01 3.76
N LEU A 200 11.70 7.43 3.22
CA LEU A 200 12.69 8.18 2.45
C LEU A 200 12.05 8.86 1.23
N TYR A 201 11.24 8.10 0.46
CA TYR A 201 10.63 8.63 -0.76
C TYR A 201 9.37 9.46 -0.50
N ALA A 202 8.66 9.24 0.59
CA ALA A 202 7.63 10.17 1.05
C ALA A 202 8.23 11.55 1.35
N THR A 203 9.36 11.60 2.05
CA THR A 203 10.09 12.84 2.32
C THR A 203 10.59 13.50 1.03
N LYS A 204 11.22 12.72 0.13
CA LYS A 204 11.73 13.22 -1.16
C LYS A 204 10.62 13.71 -2.09
N SER A 205 9.41 13.17 -1.98
CA SER A 205 8.27 13.58 -2.81
C SER A 205 7.85 15.03 -2.56
N GLY A 206 8.05 15.54 -1.34
CA GLY A 206 7.72 16.91 -0.97
C GLY A 206 6.24 17.28 -1.12
N LEU A 207 5.34 16.29 -1.02
CA LEU A 207 3.91 16.49 -1.18
C LEU A 207 3.35 17.35 -0.05
N SER A 208 2.65 18.41 -0.42
CA SER A 208 1.88 19.26 0.48
C SER A 208 0.45 19.35 -0.03
N ILE A 209 -0.52 19.40 0.88
CA ILE A 209 -1.94 19.54 0.58
C ILE A 209 -2.45 20.80 1.28
N GLY A 210 -2.97 21.76 0.49
CA GLY A 210 -3.66 22.93 0.99
C GLY A 210 -5.17 22.80 0.89
N ILE A 211 -5.91 23.69 1.55
CA ILE A 211 -7.38 23.70 1.45
C ILE A 211 -7.84 23.98 0.01
N ASP A 212 -7.08 24.78 -0.73
CA ASP A 212 -7.40 25.12 -2.12
C ASP A 212 -7.25 23.94 -3.10
N ASP A 213 -6.52 22.89 -2.70
CA ASP A 213 -6.38 21.67 -3.50
C ASP A 213 -7.62 20.77 -3.42
N LEU A 214 -8.51 21.03 -2.44
CA LEU A 214 -9.77 20.31 -2.24
C LEU A 214 -10.85 20.86 -3.16
N VAL A 215 -10.79 20.53 -4.43
CA VAL A 215 -11.76 20.99 -5.44
C VAL A 215 -13.09 20.24 -5.26
N ILE A 216 -14.16 21.00 -5.02
CA ILE A 216 -15.53 20.45 -4.97
C ILE A 216 -16.03 20.28 -6.41
N PRO A 217 -16.37 19.05 -6.86
CA PRO A 217 -16.93 18.83 -8.19
C PRO A 217 -18.22 19.63 -8.40
N LYS A 218 -18.39 20.22 -9.58
CA LYS A 218 -19.58 21.02 -9.91
C LYS A 218 -20.87 20.17 -9.89
N GLU A 219 -20.75 18.91 -10.19
CA GLU A 219 -21.83 17.91 -10.22
C GLU A 219 -22.38 17.58 -8.83
N LYS A 220 -21.63 17.83 -7.74
CA LYS A 220 -21.99 17.49 -6.37
C LYS A 220 -23.37 18.02 -5.98
N VAL A 221 -23.66 19.27 -6.29
CA VAL A 221 -24.95 19.89 -5.93
C VAL A 221 -26.10 19.15 -6.61
N GLY A 222 -25.97 18.86 -7.90
CA GLY A 222 -27.00 18.15 -8.67
C GLY A 222 -27.20 16.70 -8.20
N LEU A 223 -26.13 16.02 -7.80
CA LEU A 223 -26.19 14.66 -7.24
C LEU A 223 -26.90 14.65 -5.89
N VAL A 224 -26.51 15.56 -4.99
CA VAL A 224 -27.12 15.68 -3.66
C VAL A 224 -28.62 16.04 -3.77
N ASP A 225 -29.01 16.94 -4.67
CA ASP A 225 -30.41 17.32 -4.85
C ASP A 225 -31.26 16.18 -5.43
N ARG A 226 -30.71 15.38 -6.33
CA ARG A 226 -31.36 14.15 -6.84
C ARG A 226 -31.58 13.16 -5.70
N ALA A 227 -30.54 12.88 -4.92
CA ALA A 227 -30.62 11.96 -3.79
C ALA A 227 -31.66 12.43 -2.75
N LYS A 228 -31.70 13.71 -2.43
CA LYS A 228 -32.70 14.28 -1.51
C LYS A 228 -34.12 14.07 -2.03
N LYS A 229 -34.38 14.31 -3.32
CA LYS A 229 -35.70 14.08 -3.93
C LYS A 229 -36.13 12.63 -3.85
N GLU A 230 -35.19 11.69 -4.12
CA GLU A 230 -35.50 10.26 -4.00
C GLU A 230 -35.76 9.84 -2.55
N VAL A 231 -35.04 10.37 -1.57
CA VAL A 231 -35.30 10.10 -0.15
C VAL A 231 -36.71 10.60 0.25
N ILE A 232 -37.09 11.79 -0.19
CA ILE A 232 -38.47 12.34 0.09
C ILE A 232 -39.51 11.42 -0.52
N ARG A 233 -39.32 10.96 -1.77
CA ARG A 233 -40.23 10.02 -2.43
C ARG A 233 -40.37 8.68 -1.69
N VAL A 234 -39.26 8.14 -1.18
CA VAL A 234 -39.28 6.92 -0.38
C VAL A 234 -40.03 7.15 0.96
N GLU A 235 -39.88 8.33 1.53
CA GLU A 235 -40.57 8.72 2.77
C GLU A 235 -42.10 8.87 2.56
N GLU A 236 -42.52 9.46 1.45
CA GLU A 236 -43.91 9.55 1.03
C GLU A 236 -44.54 8.16 0.86
N GLN A 237 -43.86 7.24 0.17
CA GLN A 237 -44.28 5.83 0.01
C GLN A 237 -44.48 5.12 1.37
N TYR A 238 -43.64 5.45 2.34
CA TYR A 238 -43.76 4.88 3.68
C TYR A 238 -44.99 5.49 4.43
N LEU A 239 -45.17 6.78 4.33
CA LEU A 239 -46.35 7.48 4.96
C LEU A 239 -47.67 7.02 4.37
N GLU A 240 -47.70 6.72 3.06
CA GLU A 240 -48.86 6.15 2.36
C GLU A 240 -49.10 4.67 2.69
N GLY A 241 -48.21 4.03 3.46
CA GLY A 241 -48.30 2.61 3.81
C GLY A 241 -47.95 1.67 2.68
N ALA A 242 -47.38 2.14 1.58
CA ALA A 242 -46.97 1.33 0.42
C ALA A 242 -45.72 0.48 0.70
N ILE A 243 -44.88 0.89 1.63
CA ILE A 243 -43.65 0.17 2.03
C ILE A 243 -43.52 0.07 3.54
N THR A 244 -42.83 -0.97 4.01
CA THR A 244 -42.53 -1.17 5.44
C THR A 244 -41.34 -0.30 5.89
N ASN A 245 -41.19 -0.11 7.19
CA ASN A 245 -40.04 0.64 7.74
C ASN A 245 -38.70 0.00 7.41
N GLY A 246 -38.66 -1.34 7.33
CA GLY A 246 -37.45 -2.07 6.90
C GLY A 246 -37.07 -1.78 5.43
N GLU A 247 -38.06 -1.80 4.55
CA GLU A 247 -37.86 -1.47 3.13
C GLU A 247 -37.46 -0.01 2.93
N ARG A 248 -38.08 0.93 3.68
CA ARG A 248 -37.66 2.33 3.68
C ARG A 248 -36.19 2.50 4.03
N LYS A 249 -35.74 1.89 5.13
CA LYS A 249 -34.33 1.92 5.55
C LYS A 249 -33.40 1.35 4.47
N ASN A 250 -33.72 0.20 3.92
CA ASN A 250 -32.91 -0.44 2.89
C ASN A 250 -32.81 0.39 1.61
N LYS A 251 -33.93 1.00 1.17
CA LYS A 251 -33.95 1.90 0.01
C LYS A 251 -33.07 3.15 0.23
N VAL A 252 -33.16 3.77 1.43
CA VAL A 252 -32.36 4.95 1.77
C VAL A 252 -30.86 4.61 1.84
N ILE A 253 -30.50 3.45 2.42
CA ILE A 253 -29.13 2.97 2.46
C ILE A 253 -28.62 2.66 1.03
N GLY A 254 -29.45 2.05 0.19
CA GLY A 254 -29.14 1.77 -1.20
C GLY A 254 -28.82 3.04 -2.01
N LEU A 255 -29.60 4.12 -1.80
CA LEU A 255 -29.32 5.42 -2.42
C LEU A 255 -27.96 6.00 -1.99
N SER A 256 -27.57 5.84 -0.72
CA SER A 256 -26.27 6.26 -0.22
C SER A 256 -25.11 5.48 -0.89
N LEU A 257 -25.27 4.16 -1.08
CA LEU A 257 -24.26 3.31 -1.71
C LEU A 257 -24.08 3.61 -3.21
N ILE A 258 -25.13 3.90 -3.96
CA ILE A 258 -25.08 4.23 -5.39
C ILE A 258 -24.23 5.50 -5.61
N HIS A 259 -24.32 6.47 -4.72
CA HIS A 259 -23.56 7.72 -4.86
C HIS A 259 -22.11 7.65 -4.37
N ILE A 260 -21.72 6.57 -3.69
CA ILE A 260 -20.33 6.30 -3.27
C ILE A 260 -19.56 5.49 -4.33
N SER A 261 -20.26 4.70 -5.13
CA SER A 261 -19.66 3.76 -6.09
C SER A 261 -19.50 4.32 -7.51
N GLU A 262 -20.11 5.45 -7.83
CA GLU A 262 -19.90 6.12 -9.13
C GLU A 262 -18.98 7.34 -8.94
N PRO A 263 -17.79 7.35 -9.60
CA PRO A 263 -16.88 8.50 -9.59
C PRO A 263 -17.43 9.70 -10.37
#